data_9806c594bfaaa40785290f48c9586ca7
#
_entry.id   9806c594bfaaa40785290f48c9586ca7
#
_cell.length_a   1.000
_cell.length_b   1.000
_cell.length_c   1.000
_cell.angle_alpha   90.00
_cell.angle_beta   90.00
_cell.angle_gamma   90.00
#
_symmetry.space_group_name_H-M   'P 1'
#
loop_
_entity.id
_entity.type
_entity.pdbx_description
1 polymer ?
#
loop_
_entity_poly.entity_id
_entity_poly.type
_entity_poly.pdbx_seq_one_letter_code
_entity_poly.pdbx_strand_id
1 'polypeptide(L)'
;IKALADIEFLSAKVDKKHNIIHVQARNLLDSTGQDCTFPTCSGGKYIAHGFITSVYEDLHVDGYRVLIHLKTRRSICPTCGKPNVTNKPACLSRDIVPDNDINGWYGNHRTTNRFLDWVEYLIFKYGVDEASNITGIKPRRLYYIRKAYQIQNMNRSVSRSLVIAKSRHNNRNLFLVMDTQYDTELLDYYDSPKKALKYVLELKQNNPAIEKV
;
A
#
# COMPACT_ATOMS: atom_id res chain seq x y z
N ILE A 1 3.60 -11.25 -10.63
CA ILE A 1 3.13 -11.20 -9.23
C ILE A 1 4.36 -10.92 -8.39
N LYS A 2 4.47 -9.72 -7.77
CA LYS A 2 5.55 -9.42 -6.84
C LYS A 2 5.49 -10.41 -5.68
N ALA A 3 6.56 -11.18 -5.48
CA ALA A 3 6.66 -12.11 -4.36
C ALA A 3 6.54 -11.35 -3.03
N LEU A 4 5.98 -11.99 -2.02
CA LEU A 4 6.00 -11.47 -0.65
C LEU A 4 7.38 -11.80 -0.04
N ALA A 5 8.39 -11.07 -0.49
CA ALA A 5 9.74 -11.21 0.02
C ALA A 5 9.78 -10.93 1.54
N ASP A 6 10.70 -11.57 2.24
CA ASP A 6 10.90 -11.47 3.69
C ASP A 6 9.73 -12.00 4.54
N ILE A 7 8.79 -12.75 3.95
CA ILE A 7 7.67 -13.37 4.66
C ILE A 7 7.71 -14.88 4.45
N GLU A 8 7.73 -15.62 5.54
CA GLU A 8 7.60 -17.07 5.56
C GLU A 8 6.16 -17.46 5.89
N PHE A 9 5.54 -18.22 5.01
CA PHE A 9 4.20 -18.78 5.23
C PHE A 9 4.29 -20.07 6.05
N LEU A 10 3.52 -20.14 7.13
CA LEU A 10 3.54 -21.27 8.08
C LEU A 10 2.35 -22.21 7.87
N SER A 11 1.15 -21.67 7.76
CA SER A 11 -0.07 -22.44 7.58
C SER A 11 -1.20 -21.57 7.03
N ALA A 12 -2.25 -22.22 6.49
CA ALA A 12 -3.47 -21.54 6.09
C ALA A 12 -4.69 -22.33 6.61
N LYS A 13 -5.73 -21.58 7.02
CA LYS A 13 -7.02 -22.13 7.47
C LYS A 13 -8.15 -21.39 6.76
N VAL A 14 -9.08 -22.15 6.17
CA VAL A 14 -10.27 -21.61 5.52
C VAL A 14 -11.42 -21.52 6.50
N ASP A 15 -11.95 -20.30 6.68
CA ASP A 15 -13.22 -20.05 7.36
C ASP A 15 -14.31 -19.91 6.31
N LYS A 16 -15.00 -21.02 6.03
CA LYS A 16 -16.08 -21.07 5.04
C LYS A 16 -17.30 -20.23 5.45
N LYS A 17 -17.54 -20.07 6.76
CA LYS A 17 -18.68 -19.32 7.27
C LYS A 17 -18.58 -17.82 6.93
N HIS A 18 -17.38 -17.28 6.96
CA HIS A 18 -17.14 -15.85 6.73
C HIS A 18 -16.44 -15.57 5.37
N ASN A 19 -16.20 -16.60 4.56
CA ASN A 19 -15.44 -16.51 3.30
C ASN A 19 -14.06 -15.87 3.50
N ILE A 20 -13.30 -16.36 4.50
CA ILE A 20 -11.97 -15.85 4.83
C ILE A 20 -10.95 -16.99 4.81
N ILE A 21 -9.79 -16.74 4.24
CA ILE A 21 -8.60 -17.57 4.39
C ILE A 21 -7.65 -16.86 5.36
N HIS A 22 -7.43 -17.47 6.52
CA HIS A 22 -6.45 -17.02 7.49
C HIS A 22 -5.10 -17.66 7.22
N VAL A 23 -4.10 -16.86 6.88
CA VAL A 23 -2.73 -17.29 6.63
C VAL A 23 -1.87 -16.90 7.82
N GLN A 24 -1.21 -17.85 8.46
CA GLN A 24 -0.21 -17.61 9.48
C GLN A 24 1.15 -17.43 8.81
N ALA A 25 1.83 -16.35 9.14
CA ALA A 25 3.11 -16.03 8.54
C ALA A 25 4.09 -15.44 9.56
N ARG A 26 5.37 -15.51 9.24
CA ARG A 26 6.46 -14.93 10.02
C ARG A 26 7.26 -13.95 9.18
N ASN A 27 7.56 -12.79 9.75
CA ASN A 27 8.51 -11.86 9.18
C ASN A 27 9.93 -12.39 9.39
N LEU A 28 10.71 -12.49 8.31
CA LEU A 28 12.10 -12.95 8.33
C LEU A 28 13.08 -11.83 8.68
N LEU A 29 12.67 -10.57 8.59
CA LEU A 29 13.50 -9.43 8.97
C LEU A 29 13.67 -9.39 10.49
N ASP A 30 14.93 -9.38 10.93
CA ASP A 30 15.32 -9.26 12.35
C ASP A 30 16.40 -8.20 12.49
N SER A 31 16.21 -7.26 13.39
CA SER A 31 17.19 -6.22 13.70
C SER A 31 17.96 -6.47 14.99
N THR A 32 17.75 -7.62 15.64
CA THR A 32 18.49 -7.97 16.87
C THR A 32 19.99 -7.98 16.58
N GLY A 33 20.76 -7.26 17.41
CA GLY A 33 22.21 -7.13 17.25
C GLY A 33 22.67 -6.01 16.30
N GLN A 34 21.76 -5.40 15.53
CA GLN A 34 22.07 -4.23 14.71
C GLN A 34 22.23 -2.97 15.58
N ASP A 35 23.02 -2.02 15.10
CA ASP A 35 23.21 -0.74 15.79
C ASP A 35 21.92 0.09 15.79
N CYS A 36 21.72 0.83 16.89
CA CYS A 36 20.54 1.70 17.00
C CYS A 36 20.64 2.87 16.02
N THR A 37 19.63 2.99 15.17
CA THR A 37 19.55 4.03 14.13
C THR A 37 18.91 5.33 14.61
N PHE A 38 18.60 5.44 15.90
CA PHE A 38 17.96 6.65 16.45
C PHE A 38 18.99 7.78 16.58
N PRO A 39 18.76 8.96 15.98
CA PRO A 39 19.77 10.04 15.90
C PRO A 39 20.26 10.54 17.28
N THR A 40 19.39 10.44 18.31
CA THR A 40 19.73 10.90 19.68
C THR A 40 20.29 9.78 20.56
N CYS A 41 20.56 8.60 20.02
CA CYS A 41 21.12 7.48 20.77
C CYS A 41 22.65 7.59 20.83
N SER A 42 23.21 7.49 22.03
CA SER A 42 24.67 7.51 22.26
C SER A 42 25.40 6.23 21.86
N GLY A 43 24.73 5.35 21.14
CA GLY A 43 25.21 4.03 20.76
C GLY A 43 24.51 2.94 21.56
N GLY A 44 24.19 1.85 20.89
CA GLY A 44 23.55 0.67 21.49
C GLY A 44 23.09 -0.26 20.39
N LYS A 45 22.96 -1.55 20.73
CA LYS A 45 22.43 -2.55 19.80
C LYS A 45 21.02 -2.94 20.17
N TYR A 46 20.19 -3.16 19.18
CA TYR A 46 18.85 -3.66 19.41
C TYR A 46 18.85 -5.05 20.02
N ILE A 47 18.07 -5.23 21.06
CA ILE A 47 17.81 -6.52 21.71
C ILE A 47 16.39 -6.99 21.44
N ALA A 48 16.16 -8.29 21.46
CA ALA A 48 14.84 -8.88 21.28
C ALA A 48 13.89 -8.43 22.38
N HIS A 49 12.65 -8.03 22.04
CA HIS A 49 11.63 -7.56 22.94
C HIS A 49 10.25 -8.18 22.66
N GLY A 50 10.22 -9.52 22.50
CA GLY A 50 8.99 -10.26 22.22
C GLY A 50 8.55 -10.21 20.75
N PHE A 51 7.25 -10.43 20.54
CA PHE A 51 6.63 -10.51 19.22
C PHE A 51 5.34 -9.68 19.18
N ILE A 52 4.99 -9.23 17.99
CA ILE A 52 3.69 -8.63 17.68
C ILE A 52 3.09 -9.35 16.47
N THR A 53 1.79 -9.57 16.50
CA THR A 53 1.05 -10.07 15.33
C THR A 53 0.26 -8.93 14.70
N SER A 54 0.47 -8.72 13.42
CA SER A 54 -0.28 -7.74 12.61
C SER A 54 -1.04 -8.46 11.52
N VAL A 55 -2.26 -8.00 11.23
CA VAL A 55 -3.10 -8.60 10.18
C VAL A 55 -3.05 -7.73 8.94
N TYR A 56 -2.80 -8.34 7.79
CA TYR A 56 -2.76 -7.69 6.48
C TYR A 56 -3.77 -8.35 5.56
N GLU A 57 -4.54 -7.55 4.84
CA GLU A 57 -5.39 -8.07 3.75
C GLU A 57 -4.54 -8.22 2.49
N ASP A 58 -4.73 -9.34 1.80
CA ASP A 58 -4.03 -9.68 0.55
C ASP A 58 -5.04 -9.97 -0.56
N LEU A 59 -4.54 -10.26 -1.76
CA LEU A 59 -5.37 -10.61 -2.92
C LEU A 59 -6.42 -11.66 -2.55
N HIS A 60 -7.65 -11.41 -2.96
CA HIS A 60 -8.74 -12.37 -2.79
C HIS A 60 -8.52 -13.59 -3.70
N VAL A 61 -8.88 -14.75 -3.24
CA VAL A 61 -8.74 -16.02 -3.97
C VAL A 61 -10.10 -16.73 -3.99
N ASP A 62 -10.64 -17.01 -5.16
CA ASP A 62 -11.91 -17.72 -5.36
C ASP A 62 -13.07 -17.19 -4.50
N GLY A 63 -13.17 -15.85 -4.40
CA GLY A 63 -14.21 -15.19 -3.61
C GLY A 63 -13.94 -15.17 -2.10
N TYR A 64 -12.82 -15.72 -1.64
CA TYR A 64 -12.39 -15.63 -0.24
C TYR A 64 -11.47 -14.43 -0.03
N ARG A 65 -11.71 -13.67 1.03
CA ARG A 65 -10.75 -12.67 1.53
C ARG A 65 -9.56 -13.37 2.15
N VAL A 66 -8.36 -12.90 1.88
CA VAL A 66 -7.12 -13.46 2.46
C VAL A 66 -6.59 -12.52 3.53
N LEU A 67 -6.46 -13.03 4.76
CA LEU A 67 -5.91 -12.29 5.90
C LEU A 67 -4.62 -12.96 6.35
N ILE A 68 -3.50 -12.23 6.20
CA ILE A 68 -2.17 -12.66 6.62
C ILE A 68 -1.93 -12.19 8.05
N HIS A 69 -1.85 -13.13 8.99
CA HIS A 69 -1.46 -12.91 10.38
C HIS A 69 0.05 -12.98 10.48
N LEU A 70 0.71 -11.82 10.36
CA LEU A 70 2.16 -11.72 10.31
C LEU A 70 2.75 -11.55 11.72
N LYS A 71 3.48 -12.56 12.19
CA LYS A 71 4.23 -12.51 13.45
C LYS A 71 5.59 -11.85 13.19
N THR A 72 5.83 -10.70 13.80
CA THR A 72 7.07 -9.93 13.67
C THR A 72 7.78 -9.87 15.02
N ARG A 73 9.10 -10.10 15.03
CA ARG A 73 9.93 -9.89 16.21
C ARG A 73 10.07 -8.39 16.47
N ARG A 74 9.84 -7.98 17.71
CA ARG A 74 10.10 -6.62 18.17
C ARG A 74 11.53 -6.56 18.72
N SER A 75 12.19 -5.45 18.43
CA SER A 75 13.50 -5.14 19.00
C SER A 75 13.48 -3.75 19.62
N ILE A 76 14.19 -3.59 20.72
CA ILE A 76 14.30 -2.32 21.44
C ILE A 76 15.77 -2.02 21.71
N CYS A 77 16.13 -0.75 21.66
CA CYS A 77 17.46 -0.32 22.08
C CYS A 77 17.46 -0.13 23.60
N PRO A 78 18.31 -0.85 24.38
CA PRO A 78 18.35 -0.71 25.83
C PRO A 78 18.88 0.65 26.27
N THR A 79 19.71 1.32 25.44
CA THR A 79 20.30 2.62 25.74
C THR A 79 19.29 3.76 25.68
N CYS A 80 18.47 3.82 24.64
CA CYS A 80 17.50 4.93 24.46
C CYS A 80 16.03 4.51 24.61
N GLY A 81 15.73 3.24 24.86
CA GLY A 81 14.37 2.72 25.01
C GLY A 81 13.52 2.73 23.74
N LYS A 82 14.10 3.08 22.58
CA LYS A 82 13.35 3.20 21.32
C LYS A 82 13.25 1.87 20.58
N PRO A 83 12.05 1.54 20.04
CA PRO A 83 11.88 0.35 19.21
C PRO A 83 12.50 0.55 17.82
N ASN A 84 12.95 -0.55 17.21
CA ASN A 84 13.28 -0.53 15.80
C ASN A 84 11.98 -0.53 14.97
N VAL A 85 11.85 0.45 14.06
CA VAL A 85 10.70 0.62 13.16
C VAL A 85 10.96 0.14 11.74
N THR A 86 12.19 -0.32 11.44
CA THR A 86 12.63 -0.67 10.08
C THR A 86 12.36 -2.12 9.67
N ASN A 87 11.88 -2.96 10.59
CA ASN A 87 11.64 -4.40 10.36
C ASN A 87 10.36 -4.72 9.60
N LYS A 88 9.89 -3.82 8.73
CA LYS A 88 8.69 -4.06 7.94
C LYS A 88 9.08 -4.54 6.55
N PRO A 89 8.61 -5.72 6.09
CA PRO A 89 8.81 -6.17 4.72
C PRO A 89 8.35 -5.12 3.70
N ALA A 90 9.15 -4.91 2.66
CA ALA A 90 8.88 -3.90 1.63
C ALA A 90 7.59 -4.15 0.83
N CYS A 91 7.11 -5.41 0.80
CA CYS A 91 5.87 -5.80 0.14
C CYS A 91 4.60 -5.39 0.90
N LEU A 92 4.73 -4.89 2.14
CA LEU A 92 3.59 -4.46 2.95
C LEU A 92 3.39 -2.96 2.83
N SER A 93 2.13 -2.54 2.67
CA SER A 93 1.80 -1.12 2.65
C SER A 93 2.16 -0.48 3.99
N ARG A 94 2.59 0.78 3.95
CA ARG A 94 2.60 1.62 5.15
C ARG A 94 1.16 1.87 5.57
N ASP A 95 0.93 2.06 6.87
CA ASP A 95 -0.41 2.27 7.40
C ASP A 95 -1.13 3.36 6.60
N ILE A 96 -2.13 2.92 5.85
CA ILE A 96 -2.94 3.80 5.03
C ILE A 96 -4.01 4.37 5.95
N VAL A 97 -3.86 5.62 6.30
CA VAL A 97 -4.80 6.49 7.02
C VAL A 97 -5.27 5.95 8.39
N PRO A 98 -5.03 6.67 9.47
CA PRO A 98 -5.70 6.37 10.73
C PRO A 98 -7.20 6.56 10.52
N ASP A 99 -7.93 5.47 10.63
CA ASP A 99 -9.37 5.42 10.46
C ASP A 99 -10.06 5.90 11.74
N ASN A 100 -9.89 7.19 12.06
CA ASN A 100 -10.55 7.79 13.21
C ASN A 100 -12.07 7.98 13.03
N ASP A 101 -12.60 7.67 11.83
CA ASP A 101 -13.98 8.00 11.46
C ASP A 101 -14.87 6.80 11.16
N ILE A 102 -14.41 5.56 11.27
CA ILE A 102 -15.25 4.40 10.99
C ILE A 102 -15.62 3.70 12.30
N ASN A 103 -16.77 4.09 12.84
CA ASN A 103 -17.45 3.35 13.90
C ASN A 103 -17.52 1.85 13.56
N GLY A 104 -16.76 1.04 14.27
CA GLY A 104 -16.96 -0.40 14.37
C GLY A 104 -15.98 -1.32 13.65
N TRP A 105 -14.94 -0.83 12.96
CA TRP A 105 -13.89 -1.69 12.39
C TRP A 105 -12.50 -1.27 12.89
N TYR A 106 -11.85 -2.21 13.49
CA TYR A 106 -10.56 -2.12 14.15
C TYR A 106 -9.54 -1.32 13.36
N GLY A 107 -8.93 -0.36 14.05
CA GLY A 107 -7.98 0.61 13.53
C GLY A 107 -6.88 0.03 12.64
N ASN A 108 -6.38 0.86 11.72
CA ASN A 108 -5.26 0.60 10.83
C ASN A 108 -5.44 -0.63 9.94
N HIS A 109 -6.28 -0.49 8.91
CA HIS A 109 -6.38 -1.51 7.88
C HIS A 109 -5.07 -1.60 7.11
N ARG A 110 -4.35 -2.68 7.35
CA ARG A 110 -3.07 -2.98 6.73
C ARG A 110 -3.31 -3.89 5.54
N THR A 111 -2.64 -3.60 4.44
CA THR A 111 -2.75 -4.36 3.20
C THR A 111 -1.37 -4.71 2.65
N THR A 112 -1.31 -5.68 1.76
CA THR A 112 -0.13 -5.87 0.92
C THR A 112 -0.11 -4.86 -0.23
N ASN A 113 1.06 -4.54 -0.76
CA ASN A 113 1.16 -3.63 -1.91
C ASN A 113 0.43 -4.19 -3.13
N ARG A 114 0.54 -5.51 -3.37
CA ARG A 114 -0.14 -6.16 -4.50
C ARG A 114 -1.66 -6.13 -4.39
N PHE A 115 -2.21 -6.12 -3.16
CA PHE A 115 -3.64 -5.92 -2.94
C PHE A 115 -4.07 -4.50 -3.34
N LEU A 116 -3.25 -3.49 -3.00
CA LEU A 116 -3.50 -2.10 -3.40
C LEU A 116 -3.45 -1.94 -4.92
N ASP A 117 -2.44 -2.51 -5.57
CA ASP A 117 -2.29 -2.50 -7.02
C ASP A 117 -3.52 -3.13 -7.70
N TRP A 118 -4.01 -4.26 -7.16
CA TRP A 118 -5.21 -4.94 -7.67
C TRP A 118 -6.49 -4.11 -7.48
N VAL A 119 -6.70 -3.53 -6.30
CA VAL A 119 -7.86 -2.67 -6.02
C VAL A 119 -7.86 -1.45 -6.95
N GLU A 120 -6.71 -0.80 -7.14
CA GLU A 120 -6.59 0.34 -8.05
C GLU A 120 -6.90 -0.06 -9.49
N TYR A 121 -6.41 -1.23 -9.94
CA TYR A 121 -6.76 -1.78 -11.24
C TYR A 121 -8.27 -1.98 -11.40
N LEU A 122 -8.95 -2.54 -10.39
CA LEU A 122 -10.41 -2.74 -10.43
C LEU A 122 -11.16 -1.41 -10.50
N ILE A 123 -10.76 -0.42 -9.70
CA ILE A 123 -11.37 0.91 -9.71
C ILE A 123 -11.17 1.58 -11.08
N PHE A 124 -9.97 1.45 -11.66
CA PHE A 124 -9.68 1.97 -12.98
C PHE A 124 -10.54 1.32 -14.06
N LYS A 125 -10.63 0.00 -14.06
CA LYS A 125 -11.28 -0.77 -15.11
C LYS A 125 -12.80 -0.73 -15.02
N TYR A 126 -13.36 -0.78 -13.82
CA TYR A 126 -14.80 -1.00 -13.63
C TYR A 126 -15.49 0.14 -12.87
N GLY A 127 -14.74 1.06 -12.27
CA GLY A 127 -15.26 2.09 -11.38
C GLY A 127 -15.42 1.62 -9.93
N VAL A 128 -15.69 2.59 -9.03
CA VAL A 128 -15.70 2.33 -7.58
C VAL A 128 -16.83 1.37 -7.17
N ASP A 129 -18.02 1.51 -7.77
CA ASP A 129 -19.18 0.70 -7.39
C ASP A 129 -18.97 -0.77 -7.75
N GLU A 130 -18.49 -1.06 -8.98
CA GLU A 130 -18.22 -2.43 -9.39
C GLU A 130 -17.00 -3.01 -8.67
N ALA A 131 -15.97 -2.23 -8.43
CA ALA A 131 -14.85 -2.65 -7.57
C ALA A 131 -15.33 -2.99 -6.15
N SER A 132 -16.33 -2.27 -5.62
CA SER A 132 -16.98 -2.59 -4.36
C SER A 132 -17.69 -3.94 -4.39
N ASN A 133 -18.43 -4.21 -5.46
CA ASN A 133 -19.11 -5.50 -5.65
C ASN A 133 -18.12 -6.67 -5.72
N ILE A 134 -17.03 -6.52 -6.49
CA ILE A 134 -16.00 -7.56 -6.68
C ILE A 134 -15.23 -7.83 -5.38
N THR A 135 -14.86 -6.77 -4.66
CA THR A 135 -13.99 -6.89 -3.47
C THR A 135 -14.76 -7.06 -2.16
N GLY A 136 -16.06 -6.74 -2.15
CA GLY A 136 -16.84 -6.62 -0.91
C GLY A 136 -16.42 -5.44 -0.01
N ILE A 137 -15.51 -4.58 -0.49
CA ILE A 137 -15.04 -3.39 0.23
C ILE A 137 -16.01 -2.24 -0.03
N LYS A 138 -16.46 -1.57 1.03
CA LYS A 138 -17.38 -0.42 0.90
C LYS A 138 -16.78 0.68 0.00
N PRO A 139 -17.57 1.37 -0.87
CA PRO A 139 -17.09 2.40 -1.79
C PRO A 139 -16.27 3.51 -1.12
N ARG A 140 -16.73 3.99 0.04
CA ARG A 140 -16.00 5.00 0.83
C ARG A 140 -14.57 4.54 1.18
N ARG A 141 -14.39 3.27 1.51
CA ARG A 141 -13.07 2.71 1.85
C ARG A 141 -12.20 2.56 0.60
N LEU A 142 -12.76 2.13 -0.53
CA LEU A 142 -12.04 2.10 -1.81
C LEU A 142 -11.51 3.49 -2.18
N TYR A 143 -12.28 4.53 -1.92
CA TYR A 143 -11.83 5.91 -2.11
C TYR A 143 -10.60 6.25 -1.27
N TYR A 144 -10.56 5.85 0.01
CA TYR A 144 -9.38 6.08 0.87
C TYR A 144 -8.17 5.25 0.44
N ILE A 145 -8.38 3.99 0.05
CA ILE A 145 -7.31 3.13 -0.50
C ILE A 145 -6.70 3.80 -1.72
N ARG A 146 -7.53 4.26 -2.65
CA ARG A 146 -7.09 4.99 -3.85
C ARG A 146 -6.31 6.26 -3.50
N LYS A 147 -6.83 7.08 -2.59
CA LYS A 147 -6.15 8.30 -2.17
C LYS A 147 -4.76 8.02 -1.58
N ALA A 148 -4.64 6.98 -0.77
CA ALA A 148 -3.37 6.58 -0.19
C ALA A 148 -2.40 6.02 -1.23
N TYR A 149 -2.89 5.25 -2.21
CA TYR A 149 -2.11 4.77 -3.35
C TYR A 149 -1.56 5.93 -4.19
N GLN A 150 -2.38 6.93 -4.47
CA GLN A 150 -1.96 8.15 -5.15
C GLN A 150 -0.83 8.86 -4.42
N ILE A 151 -0.96 9.05 -3.10
CA ILE A 151 0.08 9.69 -2.27
C ILE A 151 1.39 8.89 -2.31
N GLN A 152 1.32 7.55 -2.26
CA GLN A 152 2.53 6.72 -2.34
C GLN A 152 3.20 6.80 -3.71
N ASN A 153 2.42 6.89 -4.79
CA ASN A 153 2.95 7.00 -6.15
C ASN A 153 3.51 8.40 -6.46
N MET A 154 3.02 9.45 -5.82
CA MET A 154 3.61 10.80 -5.94
C MET A 154 5.09 10.87 -5.52
N ASN A 155 5.55 9.92 -4.70
CA ASN A 155 6.95 9.83 -4.25
C ASN A 155 7.81 8.88 -5.12
N ARG A 156 7.27 8.30 -6.20
CA ARG A 156 8.07 7.52 -7.17
C ARG A 156 8.89 8.48 -8.04
N SER A 157 10.08 8.05 -8.43
CA SER A 157 10.85 8.76 -9.44
C SER A 157 10.06 8.73 -10.75
N VAL A 158 9.52 9.88 -11.13
CA VAL A 158 8.80 10.06 -12.39
C VAL A 158 9.79 10.45 -13.47
N SER A 159 9.61 9.96 -14.68
CA SER A 159 10.46 10.30 -15.81
C SER A 159 10.31 11.77 -16.22
N ARG A 160 11.15 12.21 -17.18
CA ARG A 160 11.18 13.60 -17.64
C ARG A 160 9.99 14.02 -18.49
N SER A 161 9.12 13.07 -18.89
CA SER A 161 8.06 13.36 -19.85
C SER A 161 6.72 12.74 -19.42
N LEU A 162 5.74 13.59 -19.18
CA LEU A 162 4.38 13.22 -18.82
C LEU A 162 3.41 13.61 -19.93
N VAL A 163 2.36 12.82 -20.11
CA VAL A 163 1.27 13.11 -21.05
C VAL A 163 -0.08 12.98 -20.34
N ILE A 164 -0.97 13.94 -20.58
CA ILE A 164 -2.37 13.83 -20.21
C ILE A 164 -3.16 13.44 -21.45
N ALA A 165 -3.67 12.20 -21.48
CA ALA A 165 -4.49 11.71 -22.57
C ALA A 165 -5.97 11.66 -22.16
N LYS A 166 -6.87 12.04 -23.08
CA LYS A 166 -8.31 11.88 -22.89
C LYS A 166 -8.73 10.50 -23.38
N SER A 167 -9.40 9.76 -22.52
CA SER A 167 -10.03 8.47 -22.84
C SER A 167 -11.52 8.52 -22.53
N ARG A 168 -12.30 7.65 -23.15
CA ARG A 168 -13.72 7.48 -22.84
C ARG A 168 -14.00 6.07 -22.36
N HIS A 169 -14.49 5.94 -21.14
CA HIS A 169 -14.84 4.66 -20.53
C HIS A 169 -16.22 4.74 -19.89
N ASN A 170 -17.09 3.76 -20.18
CA ASN A 170 -18.46 3.72 -19.67
C ASN A 170 -19.21 5.05 -19.79
N ASN A 171 -19.15 5.69 -20.98
CA ASN A 171 -19.74 7.00 -21.27
C ASN A 171 -19.20 8.18 -20.43
N ARG A 172 -18.13 7.99 -19.69
CA ARG A 172 -17.44 9.06 -18.95
C ARG A 172 -16.12 9.42 -19.60
N ASN A 173 -15.80 10.70 -19.63
CA ASN A 173 -14.45 11.14 -20.03
C ASN A 173 -13.50 10.91 -18.85
N LEU A 174 -12.36 10.26 -19.15
CA LEU A 174 -11.26 10.10 -18.21
C LEU A 174 -10.03 10.82 -18.77
N PHE A 175 -9.27 11.41 -17.88
CA PHE A 175 -8.00 12.07 -18.20
C PHE A 175 -6.89 11.26 -17.54
N LEU A 176 -6.13 10.56 -18.37
CA LEU A 176 -5.06 9.63 -17.97
C LEU A 176 -3.76 10.42 -17.89
N VAL A 177 -3.06 10.34 -16.78
CA VAL A 177 -1.69 10.86 -16.65
C VAL A 177 -0.74 9.69 -16.83
N MET A 178 0.11 9.78 -17.84
CA MET A 178 1.00 8.70 -18.24
C MET A 178 2.45 9.19 -18.27
N ASP A 179 3.36 8.32 -17.83
CA ASP A 179 4.79 8.46 -18.04
C ASP A 179 5.14 7.82 -19.39
N THR A 180 5.80 8.56 -20.27
CA THR A 180 6.03 8.13 -21.66
C THR A 180 7.49 7.83 -21.99
N GLN A 181 8.39 7.87 -21.00
CA GLN A 181 9.82 7.80 -21.30
C GLN A 181 10.33 6.36 -21.58
N TYR A 182 9.80 5.36 -20.89
CA TYR A 182 10.32 3.98 -21.02
C TYR A 182 9.28 2.98 -21.53
N ASP A 183 8.18 2.86 -20.83
CA ASP A 183 7.00 2.10 -21.26
C ASP A 183 5.81 2.90 -20.80
N THR A 184 4.89 3.26 -21.67
CA THR A 184 3.77 4.13 -21.32
C THR A 184 3.05 3.61 -20.06
N GLU A 185 3.53 4.05 -18.89
CA GLU A 185 3.01 3.65 -17.59
C GLU A 185 1.91 4.63 -17.17
N LEU A 186 0.73 4.09 -16.87
CA LEU A 186 -0.34 4.89 -16.29
C LEU A 186 0.02 5.25 -14.85
N LEU A 187 0.18 6.54 -14.58
CA LEU A 187 0.45 7.05 -13.24
C LEU A 187 -0.84 7.26 -12.45
N ASP A 188 -1.87 7.85 -13.10
CA ASP A 188 -3.17 8.10 -12.48
C ASP A 188 -4.23 8.48 -13.55
N TYR A 189 -5.51 8.60 -13.10
CA TYR A 189 -6.60 9.04 -13.96
C TYR A 189 -7.62 9.90 -13.19
N TYR A 190 -8.28 10.81 -13.90
CA TYR A 190 -9.17 11.80 -13.35
C TYR A 190 -10.45 11.97 -14.20
N ASP A 191 -11.53 12.37 -13.54
CA ASP A 191 -12.81 12.70 -14.19
C ASP A 191 -12.82 14.09 -14.82
N SER A 192 -11.77 14.89 -14.58
CA SER A 192 -11.69 16.27 -15.02
C SER A 192 -10.25 16.63 -15.41
N PRO A 193 -10.08 17.42 -16.52
CA PRO A 193 -8.75 17.85 -16.96
C PRO A 193 -8.06 18.76 -15.93
N LYS A 194 -8.84 19.54 -15.16
CA LYS A 194 -8.30 20.41 -14.11
C LYS A 194 -7.66 19.60 -12.98
N LYS A 195 -8.27 18.48 -12.59
CA LYS A 195 -7.72 17.59 -11.55
C LYS A 195 -6.45 16.89 -12.06
N ALA A 196 -6.45 16.41 -13.31
CA ALA A 196 -5.28 15.79 -13.91
C ALA A 196 -4.11 16.80 -14.00
N LEU A 197 -4.38 18.02 -14.45
CA LEU A 197 -3.37 19.07 -14.51
C LEU A 197 -2.81 19.45 -13.14
N LYS A 198 -3.69 19.56 -12.13
CA LYS A 198 -3.27 19.83 -10.75
C LYS A 198 -2.30 18.75 -10.25
N TYR A 199 -2.62 17.47 -10.46
CA TYR A 199 -1.76 16.35 -10.08
C TYR A 199 -0.39 16.43 -10.77
N VAL A 200 -0.37 16.72 -12.08
CA VAL A 200 0.88 16.83 -12.84
C VAL A 200 1.73 18.00 -12.34
N LEU A 201 1.11 19.14 -11.97
CA LEU A 201 1.83 20.28 -11.40
C LEU A 201 2.42 19.94 -10.02
N GLU A 202 1.68 19.21 -9.17
CA GLU A 202 2.17 18.72 -7.88
C GLU A 202 3.33 17.73 -8.07
N LEU A 203 3.24 16.81 -9.04
CA LEU A 203 4.35 15.92 -9.42
C LEU A 203 5.58 16.70 -9.85
N LYS A 204 5.41 17.72 -10.69
CA LYS A 204 6.51 18.57 -11.17
C LYS A 204 7.18 19.33 -10.05
N GLN A 205 6.43 19.85 -9.09
CA GLN A 205 6.98 20.53 -7.91
C GLN A 205 7.85 19.61 -7.07
N ASN A 206 7.42 18.34 -6.91
CA ASN A 206 8.13 17.34 -6.12
C ASN A 206 9.27 16.64 -6.88
N ASN A 207 9.29 16.75 -8.22
CA ASN A 207 10.26 16.11 -9.11
C ASN A 207 10.76 17.10 -10.15
N PRO A 208 11.79 17.92 -9.82
CA PRO A 208 12.33 18.93 -10.74
C PRO A 208 12.86 18.38 -12.07
N ALA A 209 13.09 17.06 -12.15
CA ALA A 209 13.54 16.39 -13.38
C ALA A 209 12.46 16.33 -14.48
N ILE A 210 11.19 16.63 -14.18
CA ILE A 210 10.12 16.66 -15.18
C ILE A 210 10.26 17.91 -16.04
N GLU A 211 10.72 17.73 -17.28
CA GLU A 211 10.98 18.82 -18.23
C GLU A 211 9.74 19.15 -19.07
N LYS A 212 8.96 18.12 -19.45
CA LYS A 212 7.81 18.26 -20.36
C LYS A 212 6.53 17.74 -19.72
N VAL A 213 5.46 18.48 -19.93
CA VAL A 213 4.08 18.12 -19.57
C VAL A 213 3.19 18.34 -20.77
#